data_a82fd0876ac6e3d587b426e8c31e93b2
#
_entry.id   a82fd0876ac6e3d587b426e8c31e93b2
#
_cell.length_a   1.000
_cell.length_b   1.000
_cell.length_c   1.000
_cell.angle_alpha   90.00
_cell.angle_beta   90.00
_cell.angle_gamma   90.00
#
_symmetry.space_group_name_H-M   'P 1'
#
loop_
_entity.id
_entity.type
_entity.pdbx_description
1 polymer ?
#
loop_
_entity_poly.entity_id
_entity_poly.type
_entity_poly.pdbx_seq_one_letter_code
_entity_poly.pdbx_strand_id
1 'polypeptide(L)'
;MELFLKKDSVIYFGYIISAKIKFMDQKGKYHDNLIEYAINAKKNNIPYPKRFCFVLTNLCNLACTFCFQDRKKQDGAMTAEDWIKLADQLPKGSRVTLTGGEPMVIKNFEKIFDHVAKKFECNMITNGLLLTKDLIDFMLKYKNFKVLSISIDNEKNTIRKQANIQESRWDEKWSHVENMMLYFQKRKKEFNYSHCNLDSKTVVLDENAKDLLKIHKYCVEDLQCDTHAFQFLKGSPIQHSDIMFKFEKIFEKSIAPVYKNWKIIIDQLKQIKEYNKKNKKTAFLHPALASVADDDKKINMDYCNNVNHDKKNYKPCVAPWGTAHINVDGTFFPCLAVNMGNVKDGLDKVIFGEKFKKFKDVIAKEGTVEACNRCGWLKPQN
;
A
#
# COMPACT_ATOMS: atom_id res chain seq x y z
N MET A 1 -4.57 -3.73 55.87
CA MET A 1 -3.87 -2.51 55.50
C MET A 1 -2.92 -2.87 54.39
N GLU A 2 -3.46 -2.66 53.21
CA GLU A 2 -2.91 -2.29 51.91
C GLU A 2 -1.80 -3.14 51.31
N LEU A 3 -2.22 -3.94 50.38
CA LEU A 3 -1.44 -4.35 49.23
C LEU A 3 -2.27 -4.04 47.99
N PHE A 4 -2.03 -2.88 47.39
CA PHE A 4 -2.60 -2.51 46.09
C PHE A 4 -1.49 -2.42 45.04
N LEU A 5 -1.75 -3.08 43.89
CA LEU A 5 -1.29 -2.75 42.57
C LEU A 5 0.17 -3.02 42.17
N LYS A 6 0.35 -4.06 41.38
CA LYS A 6 1.20 -4.08 40.17
C LYS A 6 0.85 -5.28 39.31
N LYS A 7 -0.22 -5.16 38.55
CA LYS A 7 -0.48 -5.95 37.34
C LYS A 7 -0.97 -4.95 36.31
N ASP A 8 -0.08 -4.43 35.46
CA ASP A 8 -0.45 -3.74 34.20
C ASP A 8 0.75 -3.19 33.42
N SER A 9 1.96 -3.70 33.61
CA SER A 9 3.14 -3.15 32.93
C SER A 9 3.85 -4.08 31.94
N VAL A 10 3.36 -5.29 31.68
CA VAL A 10 4.07 -6.26 30.82
C VAL A 10 3.46 -6.42 29.41
N ILE A 11 2.24 -5.96 29.18
CA ILE A 11 1.57 -6.06 27.87
C ILE A 11 1.89 -4.90 26.93
N TYR A 12 2.51 -3.83 27.41
CA TYR A 12 2.74 -2.61 26.65
C TYR A 12 4.08 -2.54 25.88
N PHE A 13 5.04 -3.39 26.17
CA PHE A 13 6.39 -3.25 25.59
C PHE A 13 6.53 -3.79 24.14
N GLY A 14 5.82 -4.82 23.76
CA GLY A 14 5.83 -5.36 22.39
C GLY A 14 5.08 -4.48 21.38
N TYR A 15 4.03 -3.78 21.81
CA TYR A 15 3.32 -2.78 21.00
C TYR A 15 4.13 -1.51 20.79
N ILE A 16 5.09 -1.25 21.63
CA ILE A 16 5.83 0.01 21.72
C ILE A 16 6.95 0.10 20.67
N ILE A 17 7.48 -0.98 20.12
CA ILE A 17 8.56 -0.90 19.10
C ILE A 17 7.98 -0.79 17.67
N SER A 18 6.92 -1.49 17.35
CA SER A 18 6.11 -1.22 16.14
C SER A 18 5.22 0.04 16.32
N ALA A 19 4.84 0.37 17.54
CA ALA A 19 3.97 1.51 17.88
C ALA A 19 4.72 2.78 18.26
N LYS A 20 6.02 2.75 18.50
CA LYS A 20 6.83 3.97 18.73
C LYS A 20 7.31 4.65 17.46
N ILE A 21 6.99 4.12 16.28
CA ILE A 21 6.83 4.92 15.08
C ILE A 21 5.44 5.58 15.05
N LYS A 22 4.53 5.21 15.93
CA LYS A 22 3.26 5.88 16.21
C LYS A 22 3.52 7.17 16.98
N PHE A 23 3.82 8.23 16.29
CA PHE A 23 3.25 9.48 16.72
C PHE A 23 1.76 9.38 16.41
N MET A 24 0.97 9.14 17.45
CA MET A 24 -0.48 9.07 17.42
C MET A 24 -1.06 10.44 17.08
N ASP A 25 -0.97 10.78 15.82
CA ASP A 25 -1.83 11.74 15.17
C ASP A 25 -2.99 10.96 14.51
N GLN A 26 -4.14 11.59 14.30
CA GLN A 26 -5.31 10.99 13.65
C GLN A 26 -4.99 10.28 12.31
N LYS A 27 -3.85 10.61 11.71
CA LYS A 27 -3.28 10.06 10.48
C LYS A 27 -2.94 8.55 10.56
N GLY A 28 -2.44 8.06 11.70
CA GLY A 28 -2.15 6.64 11.93
C GLY A 28 -3.40 5.79 12.15
N LYS A 29 -4.45 6.36 12.74
CA LYS A 29 -5.69 5.65 13.04
C LYS A 29 -6.39 5.09 11.80
N TYR A 30 -6.23 5.74 10.64
CA TYR A 30 -6.85 5.29 9.41
C TYR A 30 -6.34 3.93 8.93
N HIS A 31 -5.03 3.66 9.06
CA HIS A 31 -4.44 2.36 8.70
C HIS A 31 -4.66 1.29 9.77
N ASP A 32 -4.59 1.66 11.04
CA ASP A 32 -4.79 0.74 12.16
C ASP A 32 -6.20 0.15 12.18
N ASN A 33 -7.21 0.94 11.89
CA ASN A 33 -8.61 0.50 11.79
C ASN A 33 -8.83 -0.64 10.80
N LEU A 34 -7.99 -0.76 9.76
CA LEU A 34 -8.10 -1.84 8.80
C LEU A 34 -7.64 -3.19 9.38
N ILE A 35 -6.58 -3.19 10.19
CA ILE A 35 -6.05 -4.39 10.85
C ILE A 35 -7.03 -4.83 11.95
N GLU A 36 -7.51 -3.90 12.75
CA GLU A 36 -8.51 -4.17 13.80
C GLU A 36 -9.78 -4.76 13.20
N TYR A 37 -10.28 -4.17 12.10
CA TYR A 37 -11.39 -4.75 11.36
C TYR A 37 -11.10 -6.17 10.90
N ALA A 38 -9.94 -6.44 10.30
CA ALA A 38 -9.58 -7.76 9.78
C ALA A 38 -9.49 -8.82 10.89
N ILE A 39 -8.96 -8.45 12.06
CA ILE A 39 -8.93 -9.32 13.25
C ILE A 39 -10.37 -9.62 13.71
N ASN A 40 -11.21 -8.58 13.84
CA ASN A 40 -12.60 -8.74 14.22
C ASN A 40 -13.39 -9.55 13.18
N ALA A 41 -13.18 -9.29 11.89
CA ALA A 41 -13.84 -10.01 10.81
C ALA A 41 -13.47 -11.51 10.80
N LYS A 42 -12.19 -11.83 11.05
CA LYS A 42 -11.73 -13.22 11.22
C LYS A 42 -12.41 -13.88 12.40
N LYS A 43 -12.48 -13.21 13.57
CA LYS A 43 -13.07 -13.73 14.81
C LYS A 43 -14.58 -13.99 14.69
N ASN A 44 -15.29 -13.09 14.01
CA ASN A 44 -16.75 -13.10 13.94
C ASN A 44 -17.30 -13.59 12.58
N ASN A 45 -16.44 -14.20 11.74
CA ASN A 45 -16.81 -14.73 10.42
C ASN A 45 -17.52 -13.70 9.51
N ILE A 46 -17.09 -12.42 9.60
CA ILE A 46 -17.60 -11.39 8.68
C ILE A 46 -17.08 -11.71 7.27
N PRO A 47 -17.97 -11.90 6.28
CA PRO A 47 -17.56 -12.44 4.99
C PRO A 47 -16.75 -11.47 4.14
N TYR A 48 -17.11 -10.18 4.17
CA TYR A 48 -16.51 -9.17 3.30
C TYR A 48 -15.26 -8.54 3.90
N PRO A 49 -14.22 -8.30 3.07
CA PRO A 49 -13.12 -7.44 3.48
C PRO A 49 -13.58 -5.99 3.59
N LYS A 50 -12.86 -5.20 4.38
CA LYS A 50 -13.13 -3.76 4.56
C LYS A 50 -12.67 -2.93 3.36
N ARG A 51 -11.49 -3.27 2.80
CA ARG A 51 -10.84 -2.51 1.75
C ARG A 51 -10.86 -3.25 0.43
N PHE A 52 -11.30 -2.56 -0.62
CA PHE A 52 -11.24 -3.01 -2.00
C PHE A 52 -10.27 -2.11 -2.78
N CYS A 53 -9.25 -2.71 -3.36
CA CYS A 53 -8.29 -2.02 -4.21
C CYS A 53 -8.68 -2.26 -5.66
N PHE A 54 -9.13 -1.22 -6.35
CA PHE A 54 -9.56 -1.26 -7.75
C PHE A 54 -8.35 -0.92 -8.63
N VAL A 55 -7.85 -1.89 -9.36
CA VAL A 55 -6.83 -1.73 -10.39
C VAL A 55 -7.54 -1.33 -11.68
N LEU A 56 -7.83 -0.02 -11.82
CA LEU A 56 -8.74 0.51 -12.86
C LEU A 56 -8.25 0.25 -14.28
N THR A 57 -6.94 0.22 -14.46
CA THR A 57 -6.28 -0.02 -15.74
C THR A 57 -4.84 -0.47 -15.50
N ASN A 58 -4.27 -1.24 -16.41
CA ASN A 58 -2.82 -1.51 -16.42
C ASN A 58 -2.05 -0.59 -17.40
N LEU A 59 -2.76 0.27 -18.13
CA LEU A 59 -2.11 1.32 -18.92
C LEU A 59 -1.54 2.40 -18.00
N CYS A 60 -0.38 2.93 -18.38
CA CYS A 60 0.31 3.98 -17.66
C CYS A 60 1.03 4.92 -18.63
N ASN A 61 1.09 6.20 -18.27
CA ASN A 61 1.88 7.20 -18.97
C ASN A 61 3.38 7.18 -18.61
N LEU A 62 3.81 6.21 -17.77
CA LEU A 62 5.19 5.90 -17.41
C LEU A 62 5.54 4.44 -17.70
N ALA A 63 6.85 4.14 -17.79
CA ALA A 63 7.39 2.81 -18.06
C ALA A 63 8.47 2.40 -17.05
N CYS A 64 8.21 2.57 -15.74
CA CYS A 64 9.15 2.23 -14.68
C CYS A 64 9.58 0.76 -14.76
N THR A 65 10.88 0.48 -14.68
CA THR A 65 11.46 -0.86 -14.82
C THR A 65 11.11 -1.81 -13.68
N PHE A 66 10.84 -1.27 -12.50
CA PHE A 66 10.45 -2.00 -11.28
C PHE A 66 8.93 -2.09 -11.08
N CYS A 67 8.13 -1.62 -12.04
CA CYS A 67 6.68 -1.63 -11.92
C CYS A 67 6.14 -3.06 -11.90
N PHE A 68 5.20 -3.33 -10.99
CA PHE A 68 4.55 -4.63 -10.89
C PHE A 68 3.42 -4.83 -11.90
N GLN A 69 2.98 -3.79 -12.60
CA GLN A 69 1.91 -3.88 -13.58
C GLN A 69 2.46 -4.28 -14.96
N ASP A 70 1.83 -5.25 -15.61
CA ASP A 70 1.99 -5.44 -17.04
C ASP A 70 1.20 -4.34 -17.77
N ARG A 71 1.92 -3.41 -18.39
CA ARG A 71 1.36 -2.22 -19.05
C ARG A 71 0.74 -2.48 -20.42
N LYS A 72 0.51 -3.74 -20.78
CA LYS A 72 -0.21 -4.10 -22.00
C LYS A 72 -1.70 -3.90 -21.81
N LYS A 73 -2.37 -3.48 -22.88
CA LYS A 73 -3.84 -3.50 -22.89
C LYS A 73 -4.30 -4.94 -22.65
N GLN A 74 -5.13 -5.12 -21.64
CA GLN A 74 -5.64 -6.43 -21.26
C GLN A 74 -7.01 -6.64 -21.90
N ASP A 75 -7.20 -7.79 -22.55
CA ASP A 75 -8.50 -8.20 -23.06
C ASP A 75 -9.47 -8.41 -21.89
N GLY A 76 -10.72 -8.01 -22.11
CA GLY A 76 -11.74 -8.09 -21.07
C GLY A 76 -11.58 -7.06 -19.94
N ALA A 77 -10.79 -5.99 -20.14
CA ALA A 77 -10.69 -4.90 -19.19
C ALA A 77 -12.07 -4.31 -18.85
N MET A 78 -12.30 -4.03 -17.56
CA MET A 78 -13.52 -3.41 -17.05
C MET A 78 -13.62 -1.96 -17.53
N THR A 79 -14.81 -1.56 -17.96
CA THR A 79 -15.15 -0.17 -18.31
C THR A 79 -15.41 0.66 -17.06
N ALA A 80 -15.58 1.97 -17.20
CA ALA A 80 -15.98 2.82 -16.09
C ALA A 80 -17.34 2.40 -15.50
N GLU A 81 -18.26 1.99 -16.36
CA GLU A 81 -19.58 1.50 -15.98
C GLU A 81 -19.49 0.17 -15.19
N ASP A 82 -18.57 -0.72 -15.55
CA ASP A 82 -18.34 -1.97 -14.81
C ASP A 82 -17.79 -1.69 -13.41
N TRP A 83 -16.84 -0.75 -13.28
CA TRP A 83 -16.32 -0.33 -11.98
C TRP A 83 -17.39 0.32 -11.10
N ILE A 84 -18.28 1.11 -11.68
CA ILE A 84 -19.41 1.72 -10.98
C ILE A 84 -20.39 0.63 -10.52
N LYS A 85 -20.77 -0.31 -11.39
CA LYS A 85 -21.63 -1.46 -11.04
C LYS A 85 -21.02 -2.32 -9.95
N LEU A 86 -19.70 -2.52 -9.96
CA LEU A 86 -19.00 -3.24 -8.90
C LEU A 86 -19.05 -2.45 -7.58
N ALA A 87 -18.82 -1.14 -7.62
CA ALA A 87 -18.91 -0.30 -6.43
C ALA A 87 -20.30 -0.37 -5.78
N ASP A 88 -21.37 -0.50 -6.57
CA ASP A 88 -22.73 -0.66 -6.03
C ASP A 88 -22.97 -1.99 -5.30
N GLN A 89 -22.13 -3.00 -5.53
CA GLN A 89 -22.18 -4.29 -4.83
C GLN A 89 -21.40 -4.28 -3.51
N LEU A 90 -20.62 -3.25 -3.23
CA LEU A 90 -19.80 -3.22 -2.02
C LEU A 90 -20.64 -2.99 -0.77
N PRO A 91 -20.30 -3.65 0.36
CA PRO A 91 -20.94 -3.41 1.63
C PRO A 91 -20.82 -1.95 2.08
N LYS A 92 -21.86 -1.46 2.74
CA LYS A 92 -21.85 -0.13 3.36
C LYS A 92 -20.64 0.03 4.31
N GLY A 93 -19.97 1.16 4.22
CA GLY A 93 -18.80 1.43 5.03
C GLY A 93 -17.51 0.80 4.49
N SER A 94 -17.50 0.25 3.27
CA SER A 94 -16.28 -0.19 2.60
C SER A 94 -15.31 0.97 2.38
N ARG A 95 -14.04 0.61 2.17
CA ARG A 95 -12.96 1.50 1.77
C ARG A 95 -12.49 1.11 0.37
N VAL A 96 -12.45 2.06 -0.55
CA VAL A 96 -11.98 1.82 -1.91
C VAL A 96 -10.66 2.53 -2.15
N THR A 97 -9.69 1.83 -2.71
CA THR A 97 -8.44 2.43 -3.19
C THR A 97 -8.41 2.35 -4.71
N LEU A 98 -8.40 3.50 -5.37
CA LEU A 98 -8.27 3.60 -6.81
C LEU A 98 -6.79 3.60 -7.19
N THR A 99 -6.39 2.67 -8.04
CA THR A 99 -5.01 2.49 -8.50
C THR A 99 -5.01 1.86 -9.90
N GLY A 100 -3.87 1.43 -10.38
CA GLY A 100 -3.72 0.77 -11.66
C GLY A 100 -2.28 0.87 -12.16
N GLY A 101 -2.11 0.96 -13.48
CA GLY A 101 -0.92 1.55 -14.07
C GLY A 101 -0.89 3.03 -13.65
N GLU A 102 -1.69 3.85 -14.31
CA GLU A 102 -2.05 5.19 -13.83
C GLU A 102 -3.58 5.31 -13.86
N PRO A 103 -4.26 5.47 -12.71
CA PRO A 103 -5.72 5.43 -12.66
C PRO A 103 -6.39 6.51 -13.50
N MET A 104 -5.78 7.68 -13.65
CA MET A 104 -6.34 8.80 -14.42
C MET A 104 -6.26 8.59 -15.95
N VAL A 105 -5.62 7.52 -16.43
CA VAL A 105 -5.59 7.19 -17.87
C VAL A 105 -6.90 6.54 -18.33
N ILE A 106 -7.66 5.91 -17.41
CA ILE A 106 -8.95 5.31 -17.78
C ILE A 106 -9.95 6.39 -18.22
N LYS A 107 -10.65 6.12 -19.30
CA LYS A 107 -11.73 7.01 -19.76
C LYS A 107 -12.80 7.13 -18.67
N ASN A 108 -13.29 8.35 -18.46
CA ASN A 108 -14.32 8.65 -17.45
C ASN A 108 -13.86 8.39 -15.99
N PHE A 109 -12.56 8.56 -15.69
CA PHE A 109 -12.03 8.44 -14.33
C PHE A 109 -12.85 9.24 -13.30
N GLU A 110 -13.19 10.49 -13.61
CA GLU A 110 -13.93 11.36 -12.71
C GLU A 110 -15.32 10.79 -12.34
N LYS A 111 -16.00 10.09 -13.27
CA LYS A 111 -17.27 9.42 -12.98
C LYS A 111 -17.10 8.27 -11.98
N ILE A 112 -16.02 7.49 -12.10
CA ILE A 112 -15.71 6.43 -11.14
C ILE A 112 -15.39 7.05 -9.78
N PHE A 113 -14.54 8.07 -9.75
CA PHE A 113 -14.15 8.76 -8.52
C PHE A 113 -15.35 9.37 -7.81
N ASP A 114 -16.20 10.12 -8.52
CA ASP A 114 -17.44 10.72 -8.00
C ASP A 114 -18.34 9.66 -7.34
N HIS A 115 -18.59 8.56 -8.06
CA HIS A 115 -19.46 7.50 -7.56
C HIS A 115 -18.91 6.83 -6.31
N VAL A 116 -17.61 6.53 -6.31
CA VAL A 116 -16.94 5.89 -5.17
C VAL A 116 -16.87 6.84 -3.98
N ALA A 117 -16.40 8.07 -4.17
CA ALA A 117 -16.17 9.02 -3.08
C ALA A 117 -17.47 9.54 -2.44
N LYS A 118 -18.61 9.48 -3.13
CA LYS A 118 -19.92 9.75 -2.55
C LYS A 118 -20.33 8.70 -1.51
N LYS A 119 -19.96 7.43 -1.71
CA LYS A 119 -20.49 6.29 -0.94
C LYS A 119 -19.49 5.71 0.05
N PHE A 120 -18.19 5.74 -0.27
CA PHE A 120 -17.14 5.00 0.42
C PHE A 120 -15.95 5.86 0.79
N GLU A 121 -15.23 5.47 1.85
CA GLU A 121 -13.89 6.01 2.06
C GLU A 121 -13.03 5.72 0.81
N CYS A 122 -12.51 6.78 0.19
CA CYS A 122 -11.80 6.71 -1.08
C CYS A 122 -10.33 7.10 -0.90
N ASN A 123 -9.43 6.29 -1.42
CA ASN A 123 -8.01 6.59 -1.55
C ASN A 123 -7.62 6.53 -3.03
N MET A 124 -6.58 7.26 -3.39
CA MET A 124 -6.02 7.23 -4.74
C MET A 124 -4.50 7.08 -4.70
N ILE A 125 -3.94 6.24 -5.58
CA ILE A 125 -2.50 6.09 -5.77
C ILE A 125 -2.19 6.45 -7.22
N THR A 126 -1.29 7.41 -7.43
CA THR A 126 -0.96 7.96 -8.75
C THR A 126 0.52 8.33 -8.85
N ASN A 127 1.04 8.47 -10.06
CA ASN A 127 2.34 9.10 -10.32
C ASN A 127 2.28 10.64 -10.33
N GLY A 128 1.09 11.22 -10.29
CA GLY A 128 0.86 12.66 -10.18
C GLY A 128 0.92 13.45 -11.49
N LEU A 129 1.44 12.90 -12.59
CA LEU A 129 1.67 13.64 -13.84
C LEU A 129 0.40 14.14 -14.54
N LEU A 130 -0.75 13.56 -14.24
CA LEU A 130 -2.06 13.93 -14.79
C LEU A 130 -2.92 14.76 -13.82
N LEU A 131 -2.41 15.11 -12.66
CA LEU A 131 -3.10 15.97 -11.71
C LEU A 131 -3.23 17.39 -12.30
N THR A 132 -4.39 18.00 -12.10
CA THR A 132 -4.66 19.41 -12.39
C THR A 132 -5.26 20.07 -11.16
N LYS A 133 -5.24 21.40 -11.12
CA LYS A 133 -5.88 22.16 -10.03
C LYS A 133 -7.38 21.85 -9.94
N ASP A 134 -8.06 21.82 -11.08
CA ASP A 134 -9.49 21.52 -11.15
C ASP A 134 -9.82 20.11 -10.64
N LEU A 135 -8.99 19.12 -11.00
CA LEU A 135 -9.16 17.75 -10.51
C LEU A 135 -8.90 17.65 -9.00
N ILE A 136 -7.89 18.35 -8.47
CA ILE A 136 -7.64 18.42 -7.03
C ILE A 136 -8.83 19.05 -6.31
N ASP A 137 -9.33 20.19 -6.80
CA ASP A 137 -10.49 20.86 -6.21
C ASP A 137 -11.75 20.02 -6.32
N PHE A 138 -11.93 19.28 -7.42
CA PHE A 138 -13.00 18.33 -7.58
C PHE A 138 -12.90 17.19 -6.53
N MET A 139 -11.73 16.58 -6.36
CA MET A 139 -11.55 15.48 -5.39
C MET A 139 -11.73 15.93 -3.94
N LEU A 140 -11.23 17.12 -3.58
CA LEU A 140 -11.30 17.64 -2.20
C LEU A 140 -12.71 17.98 -1.74
N LYS A 141 -13.69 18.13 -2.63
CA LYS A 141 -15.11 18.31 -2.27
C LYS A 141 -15.70 17.13 -1.48
N TYR A 142 -15.12 15.93 -1.62
CA TYR A 142 -15.65 14.71 -1.02
C TYR A 142 -15.05 14.45 0.35
N LYS A 143 -15.86 14.52 1.42
CA LYS A 143 -15.44 14.21 2.79
C LYS A 143 -14.92 12.77 2.96
N ASN A 144 -15.32 11.88 2.06
CA ASN A 144 -14.88 10.49 2.05
C ASN A 144 -13.54 10.29 1.34
N PHE A 145 -13.02 11.28 0.64
CA PHE A 145 -11.66 11.21 0.09
C PHE A 145 -10.65 11.35 1.22
N LYS A 146 -9.90 10.28 1.50
CA LYS A 146 -9.06 10.16 2.70
C LYS A 146 -7.58 10.24 2.44
N VAL A 147 -7.11 9.78 1.28
CA VAL A 147 -5.67 9.77 0.97
C VAL A 147 -5.44 9.97 -0.52
N LEU A 148 -4.62 10.96 -0.85
CA LEU A 148 -3.93 11.06 -2.12
C LEU A 148 -2.48 10.59 -1.93
N SER A 149 -2.09 9.48 -2.56
CA SER A 149 -0.73 8.94 -2.51
C SER A 149 -0.01 9.22 -3.82
N ILE A 150 1.14 9.90 -3.75
CA ILE A 150 1.99 10.18 -4.91
C ILE A 150 3.23 9.29 -4.87
N SER A 151 3.57 8.69 -6.00
CA SER A 151 4.74 7.82 -6.13
C SER A 151 6.01 8.63 -6.36
N ILE A 152 6.99 8.54 -5.42
CA ILE A 152 8.24 9.30 -5.43
C ILE A 152 9.39 8.37 -5.03
N ASP A 153 10.35 8.13 -5.92
CA ASP A 153 11.45 7.19 -5.65
C ASP A 153 12.82 7.85 -5.50
N ASN A 154 12.94 9.11 -5.85
CA ASN A 154 14.06 10.00 -5.53
C ASN A 154 13.64 11.46 -5.72
N GLU A 155 14.49 12.41 -5.34
CA GLU A 155 14.27 13.83 -5.65
C GLU A 155 14.12 14.00 -7.17
N LYS A 156 13.21 14.89 -7.61
CA LYS A 156 12.82 15.05 -9.02
C LYS A 156 12.35 13.77 -9.72
N ASN A 157 12.24 12.68 -8.99
CA ASN A 157 11.68 11.40 -9.43
C ASN A 157 12.30 10.83 -10.73
N THR A 158 13.59 11.06 -10.94
CA THR A 158 14.30 10.69 -12.17
C THR A 158 14.41 9.18 -12.38
N ILE A 159 14.32 8.37 -11.30
CA ILE A 159 14.25 6.90 -11.38
C ILE A 159 13.02 6.44 -12.21
N ARG A 160 11.96 7.24 -12.24
CA ARG A 160 10.76 6.97 -13.05
C ARG A 160 10.81 7.54 -14.45
N LYS A 161 11.81 8.37 -14.75
CA LYS A 161 12.00 8.95 -16.07
C LYS A 161 12.26 7.86 -17.11
N GLN A 162 11.59 7.94 -18.24
CA GLN A 162 11.87 7.07 -19.38
C GLN A 162 13.14 7.53 -20.12
N ALA A 163 13.92 6.58 -20.63
CA ALA A 163 15.20 6.88 -21.28
C ALA A 163 15.09 7.83 -22.48
N ASN A 164 13.93 7.81 -23.18
CA ASN A 164 13.67 8.66 -24.35
C ASN A 164 13.18 10.09 -24.00
N ILE A 165 13.01 10.42 -22.72
CA ILE A 165 12.60 11.75 -22.27
C ILE A 165 13.85 12.57 -21.94
N GLN A 166 14.01 13.75 -22.59
CA GLN A 166 15.07 14.68 -22.28
C GLN A 166 14.96 15.21 -20.85
N GLU A 167 16.09 15.54 -20.23
CA GLU A 167 16.18 15.98 -18.83
C GLU A 167 15.29 17.21 -18.56
N SER A 168 15.45 18.28 -19.37
CA SER A 168 14.65 19.51 -19.23
C SER A 168 13.14 19.24 -19.27
N ARG A 169 12.73 18.40 -20.20
CA ARG A 169 11.32 18.01 -20.35
C ARG A 169 10.80 17.17 -19.17
N TRP A 170 11.67 16.41 -18.53
CA TRP A 170 11.34 15.69 -17.31
C TRP A 170 11.24 16.66 -16.12
N ASP A 171 12.17 17.60 -16.00
CA ASP A 171 12.16 18.61 -14.94
C ASP A 171 10.86 19.45 -14.97
N GLU A 172 10.39 19.86 -16.15
CA GLU A 172 9.09 20.53 -16.30
C GLU A 172 7.93 19.67 -15.79
N LYS A 173 7.90 18.39 -16.20
CA LYS A 173 6.86 17.45 -15.76
C LYS A 173 6.91 17.22 -14.26
N TRP A 174 8.10 17.09 -13.68
CA TRP A 174 8.23 16.87 -12.27
C TRP A 174 7.89 18.13 -11.45
N SER A 175 8.33 19.31 -11.88
CA SER A 175 7.94 20.59 -11.28
C SER A 175 6.42 20.78 -11.30
N HIS A 176 5.73 20.30 -12.34
CA HIS A 176 4.28 20.28 -12.35
C HIS A 176 3.72 19.44 -11.20
N VAL A 177 4.24 18.22 -10.97
CA VAL A 177 3.79 17.35 -9.85
C VAL A 177 4.04 18.01 -8.51
N GLU A 178 5.24 18.58 -8.28
CA GLU A 178 5.57 19.34 -7.07
C GLU A 178 4.56 20.46 -6.81
N ASN A 179 4.27 21.26 -7.84
CA ASN A 179 3.29 22.34 -7.77
C ASN A 179 1.88 21.82 -7.43
N MET A 180 1.47 20.68 -7.99
CA MET A 180 0.17 20.08 -7.67
C MET A 180 0.09 19.56 -6.23
N MET A 181 1.18 18.99 -5.71
CA MET A 181 1.26 18.56 -4.31
C MET A 181 1.16 19.74 -3.34
N LEU A 182 1.92 20.80 -3.60
CA LEU A 182 1.86 22.04 -2.81
C LEU A 182 0.50 22.72 -2.91
N TYR A 183 -0.10 22.73 -4.11
CA TYR A 183 -1.46 23.22 -4.30
C TYR A 183 -2.48 22.42 -3.49
N PHE A 184 -2.38 21.08 -3.48
CA PHE A 184 -3.24 20.24 -2.67
C PHE A 184 -3.15 20.59 -1.19
N GLN A 185 -1.95 20.77 -0.64
CA GLN A 185 -1.75 21.16 0.76
C GLN A 185 -2.26 22.57 1.05
N LYS A 186 -2.08 23.51 0.12
CA LYS A 186 -2.66 24.87 0.21
C LYS A 186 -4.18 24.80 0.32
N ARG A 187 -4.83 24.07 -0.59
CA ARG A 187 -6.31 23.94 -0.62
C ARG A 187 -6.84 23.24 0.64
N LYS A 188 -6.13 22.24 1.16
CA LYS A 188 -6.48 21.62 2.45
C LYS A 188 -6.51 22.64 3.59
N LYS A 189 -5.52 23.52 3.65
CA LYS A 189 -5.44 24.57 4.69
C LYS A 189 -6.55 25.61 4.51
N GLU A 190 -6.77 26.10 3.29
CA GLU A 190 -7.77 27.11 2.97
C GLU A 190 -9.20 26.67 3.31
N PHE A 191 -9.52 25.40 3.08
CA PHE A 191 -10.88 24.86 3.30
C PHE A 191 -10.99 24.01 4.56
N ASN A 192 -9.96 23.96 5.41
CA ASN A 192 -9.90 23.13 6.62
C ASN A 192 -10.24 21.66 6.34
N TYR A 193 -9.71 21.10 5.25
CA TYR A 193 -9.90 19.68 4.86
C TYR A 193 -8.95 18.75 5.61
N SER A 194 -9.06 18.71 6.93
CA SER A 194 -8.24 17.83 7.79
C SER A 194 -8.51 16.34 7.56
N HIS A 195 -9.57 15.99 6.85
CA HIS A 195 -10.00 14.62 6.60
C HIS A 195 -9.23 13.90 5.49
N CYS A 196 -8.42 14.58 4.70
CA CYS A 196 -7.65 14.02 3.60
C CYS A 196 -6.14 14.19 3.81
N ASN A 197 -5.38 13.11 3.66
CA ASN A 197 -3.92 13.12 3.77
C ASN A 197 -3.27 13.13 2.38
N LEU A 198 -2.18 13.91 2.25
CA LEU A 198 -1.21 13.75 1.19
C LEU A 198 -0.15 12.76 1.65
N ASP A 199 -0.04 11.64 0.97
CA ASP A 199 0.91 10.55 1.25
C ASP A 199 1.90 10.43 0.09
N SER A 200 3.15 10.11 0.37
CA SER A 200 4.13 9.72 -0.63
C SER A 200 4.48 8.24 -0.49
N LYS A 201 4.81 7.60 -1.61
CA LYS A 201 5.25 6.20 -1.65
C LYS A 201 6.54 6.06 -2.42
N THR A 202 7.54 5.47 -1.76
CA THR A 202 8.84 5.14 -2.36
C THR A 202 9.02 3.64 -2.43
N VAL A 203 9.34 3.12 -3.62
CA VAL A 203 9.85 1.76 -3.75
C VAL A 203 11.32 1.78 -3.39
N VAL A 204 11.71 0.96 -2.41
CA VAL A 204 13.13 0.79 -2.04
C VAL A 204 13.81 -0.02 -3.13
N LEU A 205 14.87 0.54 -3.70
CA LEU A 205 15.68 -0.02 -4.78
C LEU A 205 17.17 0.12 -4.42
N ASP A 206 18.03 -0.66 -5.05
CA ASP A 206 19.48 -0.46 -4.90
C ASP A 206 19.93 0.91 -5.41
N GLU A 207 19.24 1.44 -6.43
CA GLU A 207 19.51 2.76 -7.03
C GLU A 207 19.27 3.93 -6.07
N ASN A 208 18.28 3.81 -5.17
CA ASN A 208 17.96 4.86 -4.19
C ASN A 208 18.38 4.52 -2.76
N ALA A 209 19.02 3.38 -2.56
CA ALA A 209 19.36 2.84 -1.24
C ALA A 209 20.08 3.84 -0.32
N LYS A 210 21.02 4.63 -0.86
CA LYS A 210 21.83 5.61 -0.11
C LYS A 210 21.10 6.92 0.18
N ASP A 211 19.98 7.18 -0.48
CA ASP A 211 19.28 8.46 -0.46
C ASP A 211 17.91 8.39 0.26
N LEU A 212 17.57 7.27 0.92
CA LEU A 212 16.23 7.09 1.50
C LEU A 212 15.86 8.16 2.54
N LEU A 213 16.81 8.60 3.38
CA LEU A 213 16.58 9.70 4.32
C LEU A 213 16.37 11.03 3.59
N LYS A 214 17.17 11.28 2.53
CA LYS A 214 17.06 12.49 1.72
C LYS A 214 15.70 12.54 1.02
N ILE A 215 15.25 11.43 0.43
CA ILE A 215 13.93 11.28 -0.18
C ILE A 215 12.83 11.52 0.88
N HIS A 216 13.01 10.96 2.09
CA HIS A 216 12.03 11.14 3.16
C HIS A 216 11.88 12.62 3.53
N LYS A 217 13.00 13.32 3.74
CA LYS A 217 12.99 14.76 4.04
C LYS A 217 12.32 15.56 2.93
N TYR A 218 12.72 15.33 1.68
CA TYR A 218 12.11 15.95 0.52
C TYR A 218 10.58 15.77 0.49
N CYS A 219 10.08 14.54 0.73
CA CYS A 219 8.65 14.29 0.79
C CYS A 219 7.95 15.06 1.92
N VAL A 220 8.51 15.07 3.14
CA VAL A 220 7.80 15.57 4.33
C VAL A 220 8.09 17.04 4.65
N GLU A 221 9.19 17.60 4.15
CA GLU A 221 9.58 19.01 4.34
C GLU A 221 9.23 19.84 3.11
N ASP A 222 9.79 19.50 1.95
CA ASP A 222 9.66 20.30 0.73
C ASP A 222 8.27 20.12 0.10
N LEU A 223 7.80 18.87 -0.08
CA LEU A 223 6.47 18.56 -0.65
C LEU A 223 5.35 18.56 0.39
N GLN A 224 5.68 18.76 1.66
CA GLN A 224 4.73 18.85 2.77
C GLN A 224 3.80 17.64 2.90
N CYS A 225 4.26 16.42 2.53
CA CYS A 225 3.47 15.22 2.71
C CYS A 225 3.13 14.99 4.19
N ASP A 226 1.90 14.59 4.45
CA ASP A 226 1.44 14.21 5.80
C ASP A 226 2.08 12.92 6.27
N THR A 227 2.31 11.98 5.34
CA THR A 227 2.92 10.66 5.58
C THR A 227 3.82 10.25 4.43
N HIS A 228 4.74 9.31 4.71
CA HIS A 228 5.59 8.69 3.70
C HIS A 228 5.67 7.17 3.91
N ALA A 229 5.48 6.40 2.87
CA ALA A 229 5.53 4.94 2.92
C ALA A 229 6.66 4.38 2.05
N PHE A 230 7.50 3.53 2.62
CA PHE A 230 8.53 2.76 1.92
C PHE A 230 8.02 1.37 1.61
N GLN A 231 8.10 0.96 0.36
CA GLN A 231 7.68 -0.34 -0.13
C GLN A 231 8.90 -1.14 -0.61
N PHE A 232 9.18 -2.28 0.02
CA PHE A 232 10.20 -3.20 -0.45
C PHE A 232 9.71 -4.04 -1.63
N LEU A 233 10.64 -4.42 -2.51
CA LEU A 233 10.37 -5.36 -3.60
C LEU A 233 10.00 -6.74 -3.02
N LYS A 234 8.89 -7.28 -3.47
CA LYS A 234 8.46 -8.62 -3.08
C LYS A 234 9.18 -9.72 -3.88
N GLY A 235 9.38 -9.51 -5.14
CA GLY A 235 9.91 -10.51 -6.08
C GLY A 235 10.88 -9.90 -7.09
N SER A 236 10.99 -10.49 -8.27
CA SER A 236 11.79 -9.98 -9.38
C SER A 236 11.48 -8.51 -9.70
N PRO A 237 12.20 -7.82 -10.60
CA PRO A 237 11.99 -6.41 -10.90
C PRO A 237 10.52 -6.03 -11.10
N ILE A 238 9.69 -6.98 -11.54
CA ILE A 238 8.23 -6.86 -11.55
C ILE A 238 7.71 -7.36 -10.20
N GLN A 239 7.40 -6.44 -9.31
CA GLN A 239 7.09 -6.70 -7.90
C GLN A 239 5.87 -7.61 -7.69
N HIS A 240 4.94 -7.58 -8.59
CA HIS A 240 3.71 -8.36 -8.60
C HIS A 240 3.44 -8.79 -10.04
N SER A 241 4.40 -9.47 -10.67
CA SER A 241 4.08 -10.01 -11.98
C SER A 241 2.70 -10.68 -11.89
N ASP A 242 1.89 -10.56 -12.93
CA ASP A 242 0.59 -11.24 -13.05
C ASP A 242 0.70 -12.77 -12.88
N ILE A 243 1.92 -13.28 -12.62
CA ILE A 243 2.22 -14.61 -12.11
C ILE A 243 1.80 -14.67 -10.64
N MET A 244 0.51 -14.52 -10.41
CA MET A 244 -0.09 -14.88 -9.14
C MET A 244 0.05 -16.39 -8.97
N PHE A 245 0.38 -16.81 -7.75
CA PHE A 245 0.44 -18.23 -7.45
C PHE A 245 -0.91 -18.88 -7.79
N LYS A 246 -0.88 -20.00 -8.49
CA LYS A 246 -2.05 -20.88 -8.52
C LYS A 246 -2.34 -21.32 -7.08
N PHE A 247 -3.61 -21.57 -6.75
CA PHE A 247 -3.97 -21.95 -5.38
C PHE A 247 -3.15 -23.13 -4.87
N GLU A 248 -2.86 -24.09 -5.73
CA GLU A 248 -2.06 -25.28 -5.45
C GLU A 248 -0.58 -24.96 -5.14
N LYS A 249 -0.13 -23.79 -5.55
CA LYS A 249 1.27 -23.35 -5.43
C LYS A 249 1.53 -22.35 -4.29
N ILE A 250 0.57 -22.13 -3.40
CA ILE A 250 0.73 -21.18 -2.27
C ILE A 250 1.82 -21.57 -1.29
N PHE A 251 2.23 -22.84 -1.32
CA PHE A 251 3.34 -23.38 -0.54
C PHE A 251 4.69 -23.37 -1.27
N GLU A 252 4.73 -22.89 -2.52
CA GLU A 252 5.99 -22.71 -3.26
C GLU A 252 6.66 -21.39 -2.85
N LYS A 253 7.99 -21.44 -2.65
CA LYS A 253 8.78 -20.26 -2.36
C LYS A 253 8.85 -19.33 -3.58
N SER A 254 8.56 -18.06 -3.38
CA SER A 254 8.82 -17.09 -4.43
C SER A 254 10.32 -16.78 -4.51
N ILE A 255 10.88 -16.82 -5.71
CA ILE A 255 12.24 -16.36 -5.98
C ILE A 255 12.19 -14.83 -6.06
N ALA A 256 13.00 -14.14 -5.25
CA ALA A 256 13.07 -12.70 -5.29
C ALA A 256 14.52 -12.22 -5.33
N PRO A 257 14.79 -11.07 -5.95
CA PRO A 257 16.12 -10.51 -6.00
C PRO A 257 16.60 -10.16 -4.59
N VAL A 258 17.90 -10.34 -4.40
CA VAL A 258 18.59 -9.89 -3.20
C VAL A 258 19.00 -8.43 -3.40
N TYR A 259 18.75 -7.57 -2.43
CA TYR A 259 19.30 -6.23 -2.42
C TYR A 259 20.82 -6.29 -2.26
N LYS A 260 21.54 -5.72 -3.16
CA LYS A 260 23.03 -5.60 -3.08
C LYS A 260 23.43 -4.63 -1.97
N ASN A 261 22.66 -3.56 -1.79
CA ASN A 261 22.93 -2.47 -0.85
C ASN A 261 22.17 -2.63 0.48
N TRP A 262 21.86 -3.85 0.89
CA TRP A 262 21.01 -4.10 2.06
C TRP A 262 21.50 -3.39 3.33
N LYS A 263 22.79 -3.42 3.61
CA LYS A 263 23.36 -2.73 4.78
C LYS A 263 23.11 -1.23 4.74
N ILE A 264 23.29 -0.59 3.58
CA ILE A 264 23.03 0.84 3.38
C ILE A 264 21.55 1.14 3.61
N ILE A 265 20.66 0.30 3.07
CA ILE A 265 19.19 0.44 3.27
C ILE A 265 18.86 0.45 4.77
N ILE A 266 19.38 -0.51 5.55
CA ILE A 266 19.13 -0.60 6.98
C ILE A 266 19.64 0.64 7.73
N ASP A 267 20.86 1.12 7.41
CA ASP A 267 21.42 2.32 8.02
C ASP A 267 20.57 3.56 7.72
N GLN A 268 20.08 3.71 6.51
CA GLN A 268 19.16 4.78 6.13
C GLN A 268 17.82 4.69 6.88
N LEU A 269 17.25 3.49 7.02
CA LEU A 269 16.01 3.29 7.79
C LEU A 269 16.17 3.65 9.28
N LYS A 270 17.32 3.33 9.87
CA LYS A 270 17.67 3.76 11.24
C LYS A 270 17.70 5.29 11.35
N GLN A 271 18.37 5.96 10.40
CA GLN A 271 18.43 7.42 10.36
C GLN A 271 17.04 8.05 10.18
N ILE A 272 16.17 7.48 9.33
CA ILE A 272 14.78 7.92 9.17
C ILE A 272 14.01 7.78 10.49
N LYS A 273 14.20 6.70 11.23
CA LYS A 273 13.57 6.48 12.53
C LYS A 273 13.96 7.58 13.53
N GLU A 274 15.26 7.89 13.63
CA GLU A 274 15.76 8.94 14.52
C GLU A 274 15.28 10.33 14.08
N TYR A 275 15.31 10.63 12.79
CA TYR A 275 14.79 11.87 12.24
C TYR A 275 13.29 12.06 12.58
N ASN A 276 12.47 11.01 12.38
CA ASN A 276 11.03 11.06 12.67
C ASN A 276 10.75 11.29 14.15
N LYS A 277 11.52 10.63 15.04
CA LYS A 277 11.41 10.83 16.48
C LYS A 277 11.68 12.28 16.86
N LYS A 278 12.75 12.88 16.31
CA LYS A 278 13.14 14.27 16.58
C LYS A 278 12.15 15.28 16.02
N ASN A 279 11.66 15.06 14.80
CA ASN A 279 10.88 16.05 14.05
C ASN A 279 9.37 15.77 14.02
N LYS A 280 8.89 14.77 14.77
CA LYS A 280 7.48 14.37 14.82
C LYS A 280 6.90 14.07 13.42
N LYS A 281 7.71 13.44 12.55
CA LYS A 281 7.29 13.00 11.22
C LYS A 281 6.89 11.53 11.23
N THR A 282 6.18 11.07 10.20
CA THR A 282 5.67 9.70 10.11
C THR A 282 6.12 9.03 8.83
N ALA A 283 6.72 7.84 8.97
CA ALA A 283 6.99 6.94 7.87
C ALA A 283 6.47 5.53 8.15
N PHE A 284 6.10 4.82 7.12
CA PHE A 284 5.65 3.42 7.17
C PHE A 284 6.58 2.53 6.34
N LEU A 285 6.78 1.30 6.81
CA LEU A 285 7.52 0.26 6.09
C LEU A 285 6.57 -0.86 5.67
N HIS A 286 6.67 -1.30 4.42
CA HIS A 286 5.90 -2.42 3.88
C HIS A 286 6.82 -3.43 3.17
N PRO A 287 7.08 -4.62 3.75
CA PRO A 287 6.64 -5.10 5.07
C PRO A 287 7.29 -4.33 6.23
N ALA A 288 6.61 -4.32 7.38
CA ALA A 288 7.22 -3.86 8.61
C ALA A 288 8.31 -4.87 9.01
N LEU A 289 9.56 -4.43 9.02
CA LEU A 289 10.70 -5.27 9.40
C LEU A 289 10.77 -5.38 10.92
N ALA A 290 10.81 -6.62 11.43
CA ALA A 290 10.69 -6.91 12.86
C ALA A 290 11.77 -6.25 13.71
N SER A 291 12.98 -6.12 13.20
CA SER A 291 14.14 -5.70 13.97
C SER A 291 15.08 -4.77 13.20
N VAL A 292 14.54 -3.79 12.48
CA VAL A 292 15.37 -2.74 11.81
C VAL A 292 16.40 -2.11 12.76
N ALA A 293 16.22 -2.32 14.09
CA ALA A 293 17.09 -1.75 15.11
C ALA A 293 18.23 -2.66 15.56
N ASP A 294 18.05 -4.00 15.53
CA ASP A 294 18.85 -4.84 16.41
C ASP A 294 19.71 -5.91 15.74
N ASP A 295 19.39 -6.38 14.52
CA ASP A 295 20.18 -7.44 13.86
C ASP A 295 20.14 -7.37 12.33
N ASP A 296 21.07 -6.62 11.75
CA ASP A 296 21.20 -6.47 10.29
C ASP A 296 21.44 -7.81 9.57
N LYS A 297 22.14 -8.76 10.22
CA LYS A 297 22.45 -10.08 9.65
C LYS A 297 21.19 -10.93 9.55
N LYS A 298 20.38 -10.94 10.60
CA LYS A 298 19.14 -11.71 10.64
C LYS A 298 18.13 -11.18 9.62
N ILE A 299 17.94 -9.86 9.52
CA ILE A 299 17.07 -9.25 8.53
C ILE A 299 17.54 -9.58 7.12
N ASN A 300 18.84 -9.48 6.86
CA ASN A 300 19.41 -9.82 5.57
C ASN A 300 19.13 -11.29 5.23
N MET A 301 19.37 -12.21 6.15
CA MET A 301 19.06 -13.62 5.95
C MET A 301 17.58 -13.86 5.70
N ASP A 302 16.73 -13.34 6.57
CA ASP A 302 15.29 -13.59 6.51
C ASP A 302 14.66 -12.97 5.26
N TYR A 303 15.04 -11.75 4.92
CA TYR A 303 14.45 -11.04 3.79
C TYR A 303 15.09 -11.41 2.46
N CYS A 304 16.43 -11.45 2.38
CA CYS A 304 17.14 -11.72 1.13
C CYS A 304 17.13 -13.21 0.77
N ASN A 305 17.15 -14.10 1.75
CA ASN A 305 17.22 -15.56 1.55
C ASN A 305 15.84 -16.24 1.52
N ASN A 306 14.76 -15.48 1.39
CA ASN A 306 13.42 -16.05 1.22
C ASN A 306 12.88 -16.88 2.40
N VAL A 307 13.26 -16.56 3.63
CA VAL A 307 12.79 -17.26 4.83
C VAL A 307 12.00 -16.38 5.80
N ASN A 308 11.61 -15.19 5.37
CA ASN A 308 10.95 -14.22 6.24
C ASN A 308 9.44 -14.46 6.46
N HIS A 309 8.88 -15.54 5.95
CA HIS A 309 7.50 -15.94 6.26
C HIS A 309 7.41 -16.84 7.50
N ASP A 310 8.51 -17.12 8.18
CA ASP A 310 8.55 -18.00 9.35
C ASP A 310 7.55 -17.53 10.42
N LYS A 311 6.67 -18.45 10.83
CA LYS A 311 5.63 -18.25 11.86
C LYS A 311 6.20 -17.77 13.20
N LYS A 312 7.47 -18.05 13.49
CA LYS A 312 8.16 -17.55 14.68
C LYS A 312 8.43 -16.07 14.66
N ASN A 313 8.55 -15.47 13.45
CA ASN A 313 8.91 -14.09 13.27
C ASN A 313 7.70 -13.19 13.01
N TYR A 314 6.58 -13.76 12.51
CA TYR A 314 5.43 -12.98 12.07
C TYR A 314 4.12 -13.46 12.68
N LYS A 315 3.24 -12.51 12.98
CA LYS A 315 1.87 -12.79 13.43
C LYS A 315 1.07 -13.47 12.33
N PRO A 316 0.10 -14.33 12.69
CA PRO A 316 -0.82 -14.90 11.70
C PRO A 316 -1.45 -13.86 10.81
N CYS A 317 -1.48 -14.11 9.51
CA CYS A 317 -2.03 -13.18 8.54
C CYS A 317 -3.55 -13.01 8.72
N VAL A 318 -4.01 -11.76 8.63
CA VAL A 318 -5.43 -11.39 8.63
C VAL A 318 -5.87 -10.66 7.35
N ALA A 319 -4.96 -10.51 6.39
CA ALA A 319 -5.23 -9.78 5.15
C ALA A 319 -6.49 -10.26 4.38
N PRO A 320 -6.77 -11.57 4.25
CA PRO A 320 -7.97 -12.06 3.53
C PRO A 320 -9.31 -11.57 4.10
N TRP A 321 -9.31 -11.17 5.38
CA TRP A 321 -10.49 -10.59 6.03
C TRP A 321 -10.51 -9.05 6.00
N GLY A 322 -9.38 -8.42 5.66
CA GLY A 322 -9.23 -6.95 5.69
C GLY A 322 -9.24 -6.31 4.32
N THR A 323 -8.70 -6.98 3.30
CA THR A 323 -8.47 -6.38 1.98
C THR A 323 -8.69 -7.34 0.84
N ALA A 324 -9.08 -6.78 -0.30
CA ALA A 324 -9.09 -7.46 -1.58
C ALA A 324 -8.57 -6.53 -2.68
N HIS A 325 -7.97 -7.12 -3.71
CA HIS A 325 -7.61 -6.43 -4.94
C HIS A 325 -8.49 -6.97 -6.06
N ILE A 326 -8.97 -6.09 -6.90
CA ILE A 326 -9.73 -6.43 -8.08
C ILE A 326 -8.93 -5.90 -9.26
N ASN A 327 -8.49 -6.83 -10.10
CA ASN A 327 -7.63 -6.51 -11.24
C ASN A 327 -8.46 -5.91 -12.38
N VAL A 328 -7.78 -5.36 -13.37
CA VAL A 328 -8.38 -4.66 -14.52
C VAL A 328 -9.42 -5.49 -15.28
N ASP A 329 -9.32 -6.82 -15.27
CA ASP A 329 -10.25 -7.77 -15.90
C ASP A 329 -11.38 -8.24 -14.97
N GLY A 330 -11.44 -7.74 -13.73
CA GLY A 330 -12.41 -8.17 -12.73
C GLY A 330 -11.95 -9.35 -11.87
N THR A 331 -10.74 -9.87 -12.05
CA THR A 331 -10.21 -10.95 -11.22
C THR A 331 -10.02 -10.49 -9.78
N PHE A 332 -10.52 -11.28 -8.83
CA PHE A 332 -10.50 -10.98 -7.40
C PHE A 332 -9.34 -11.67 -6.69
N PHE A 333 -8.57 -10.90 -5.92
CA PHE A 333 -7.44 -11.37 -5.11
C PHE A 333 -7.58 -10.91 -3.67
N PRO A 334 -7.75 -11.83 -2.70
CA PRO A 334 -7.80 -11.48 -1.27
C PRO A 334 -6.43 -11.07 -0.72
N CYS A 335 -5.39 -11.45 -1.41
CA CYS A 335 -4.02 -10.98 -1.31
C CYS A 335 -3.43 -11.00 -2.72
N LEU A 336 -2.28 -10.38 -2.94
CA LEU A 336 -1.65 -10.33 -4.27
C LEU A 336 -1.05 -11.68 -4.73
N ALA A 337 -1.49 -12.80 -4.16
CA ALA A 337 -0.90 -14.10 -4.43
C ALA A 337 -1.83 -15.08 -5.14
N VAL A 338 -3.15 -15.00 -4.94
CA VAL A 338 -4.06 -16.06 -5.38
C VAL A 338 -5.37 -15.50 -5.95
N ASN A 339 -5.71 -15.93 -7.17
CA ASN A 339 -6.99 -15.64 -7.81
C ASN A 339 -8.13 -16.47 -7.19
N MET A 340 -9.21 -15.81 -6.77
CA MET A 340 -10.38 -16.47 -6.18
C MET A 340 -11.60 -16.53 -7.11
N GLY A 341 -11.56 -15.91 -8.27
CA GLY A 341 -12.68 -15.82 -9.21
C GLY A 341 -12.77 -14.45 -9.85
N ASN A 342 -13.86 -14.15 -10.53
CA ASN A 342 -14.07 -12.90 -11.24
C ASN A 342 -15.34 -12.20 -10.77
N VAL A 343 -15.24 -10.90 -10.41
CA VAL A 343 -16.38 -10.11 -9.92
C VAL A 343 -17.42 -9.78 -10.99
N LYS A 344 -17.11 -9.97 -12.26
CA LYS A 344 -18.10 -9.87 -13.34
C LYS A 344 -19.22 -10.91 -13.21
N ASP A 345 -18.92 -12.04 -12.59
CA ASP A 345 -19.92 -13.07 -12.27
C ASP A 345 -20.75 -12.72 -11.04
N GLY A 346 -20.44 -11.61 -10.37
CA GLY A 346 -21.03 -11.12 -9.14
C GLY A 346 -20.06 -11.20 -7.95
N LEU A 347 -19.96 -10.11 -7.18
CA LEU A 347 -19.05 -10.04 -6.03
C LEU A 347 -19.39 -11.12 -4.99
N ASP A 348 -20.67 -11.35 -4.70
CA ASP A 348 -21.13 -12.32 -3.72
C ASP A 348 -20.75 -13.75 -4.09
N LYS A 349 -20.79 -14.11 -5.38
CA LYS A 349 -20.35 -15.43 -5.84
C LYS A 349 -18.90 -15.70 -5.49
N VAL A 350 -18.04 -14.67 -5.55
CA VAL A 350 -16.63 -14.79 -5.18
C VAL A 350 -16.45 -14.82 -3.67
N ILE A 351 -17.11 -13.92 -2.94
CA ILE A 351 -16.98 -13.78 -1.48
C ILE A 351 -17.49 -15.04 -0.75
N PHE A 352 -18.60 -15.61 -1.18
CA PHE A 352 -19.20 -16.82 -0.61
C PHE A 352 -18.77 -18.12 -1.30
N GLY A 353 -17.91 -18.01 -2.34
CA GLY A 353 -17.41 -19.15 -3.10
C GLY A 353 -16.50 -20.07 -2.29
N GLU A 354 -16.60 -21.38 -2.55
CA GLU A 354 -15.79 -22.41 -1.86
C GLU A 354 -14.28 -22.17 -1.96
N LYS A 355 -13.80 -21.61 -3.07
CA LYS A 355 -12.38 -21.34 -3.26
C LYS A 355 -11.86 -20.28 -2.27
N PHE A 356 -12.62 -19.20 -2.06
CA PHE A 356 -12.24 -18.16 -1.10
C PHE A 356 -12.38 -18.64 0.34
N LYS A 357 -13.42 -19.41 0.64
CA LYS A 357 -13.58 -20.05 1.95
C LYS A 357 -12.40 -20.95 2.26
N LYS A 358 -12.07 -21.90 1.38
CA LYS A 358 -10.91 -22.79 1.53
C LYS A 358 -9.59 -22.03 1.70
N PHE A 359 -9.41 -20.91 0.99
CA PHE A 359 -8.23 -20.08 1.17
C PHE A 359 -8.17 -19.46 2.57
N LYS A 360 -9.29 -18.90 3.05
CA LYS A 360 -9.38 -18.38 4.44
C LYS A 360 -9.09 -19.48 5.47
N ASP A 361 -9.60 -20.68 5.29
CA ASP A 361 -9.38 -21.81 6.20
C ASP A 361 -7.89 -22.21 6.24
N VAL A 362 -7.22 -22.25 5.08
CA VAL A 362 -5.78 -22.50 5.01
C VAL A 362 -4.99 -21.42 5.77
N ILE A 363 -5.27 -20.15 5.51
CA ILE A 363 -4.58 -19.04 6.20
C ILE A 363 -4.94 -18.99 7.69
N ALA A 364 -6.16 -19.35 8.08
CA ALA A 364 -6.55 -19.42 9.48
C ALA A 364 -5.77 -20.51 10.23
N LYS A 365 -5.56 -21.68 9.60
CA LYS A 365 -4.82 -22.83 10.14
C LYS A 365 -3.31 -22.58 10.15
N GLU A 366 -2.76 -22.16 9.01
CA GLU A 366 -1.32 -22.04 8.81
C GLU A 366 -0.73 -20.72 9.33
N GLY A 367 -1.54 -19.66 9.44
CA GLY A 367 -1.10 -18.32 9.79
C GLY A 367 -0.43 -17.60 8.62
N THR A 368 0.63 -18.20 8.08
CA THR A 368 1.36 -17.75 6.88
C THR A 368 1.73 -18.96 6.03
N VAL A 369 1.95 -18.76 4.75
CA VAL A 369 2.38 -19.77 3.76
C VAL A 369 3.59 -19.26 2.97
N GLU A 370 4.23 -20.10 2.18
CA GLU A 370 5.44 -19.74 1.40
C GLU A 370 5.22 -18.50 0.52
N ALA A 371 4.04 -18.40 -0.12
CA ALA A 371 3.67 -17.23 -0.93
C ALA A 371 3.58 -15.91 -0.14
N CYS A 372 3.51 -15.96 1.19
CA CYS A 372 3.53 -14.77 2.05
C CYS A 372 4.91 -14.13 2.19
N ASN A 373 5.94 -14.79 1.68
CA ASN A 373 7.31 -14.27 1.75
C ASN A 373 7.38 -12.84 1.20
N ARG A 374 7.97 -11.93 1.98
CA ARG A 374 8.11 -10.49 1.67
C ARG A 374 6.78 -9.76 1.40
N CYS A 375 5.68 -10.28 1.89
CA CYS A 375 4.37 -9.65 1.74
C CYS A 375 4.28 -8.39 2.61
N GLY A 376 3.81 -7.27 2.05
CA GLY A 376 3.62 -6.01 2.77
C GLY A 376 2.63 -6.07 3.94
N TRP A 377 1.83 -7.14 4.04
CA TRP A 377 0.92 -7.39 5.14
C TRP A 377 1.53 -8.17 6.31
N LEU A 378 2.73 -8.69 6.17
CA LEU A 378 3.42 -9.35 7.28
C LEU A 378 3.61 -8.38 8.44
N LYS A 379 3.29 -8.81 9.64
CA LYS A 379 3.47 -8.05 10.87
C LYS A 379 4.39 -8.84 11.81
N PRO A 380 5.47 -8.22 12.31
CA PRO A 380 6.36 -8.86 13.26
C PRO A 380 5.63 -9.34 14.49
N GLN A 381 6.17 -10.38 15.16
CA GLN A 381 5.67 -10.85 16.46
C GLN A 381 5.92 -9.80 17.54
N ASN A 382 7.06 -9.10 17.47
CA ASN A 382 7.53 -8.13 18.46
C ASN A 382 7.55 -6.69 17.90
#